data_84720830b5a7cc8c3c31c46c2563def0
#
_entry.id   84720830b5a7cc8c3c31c46c2563def0
#
_cell.length_a   1.000
_cell.length_b   1.000
_cell.length_c   1.000
_cell.angle_alpha   90.00
_cell.angle_beta   90.00
_cell.angle_gamma   90.00
#
_symmetry.space_group_name_H-M   'P 1'
#
loop_
_entity.id
_entity.type
_entity.pdbx_description
1 polymer ?
#
loop_
_entity_poly.entity_id
_entity_poly.type
_entity_poly.pdbx_seq_one_letter_code
_entity_poly.pdbx_strand_id
1 'polypeptide(L)'
;MGRVPTHPLWRPYEQVDLDEVDRVIVGDSSPYEVVVVPYDEAWPARFDATAGRIREALGDRVLELSHVGSTAVPGLAAKPVIDADLTVADSGDEPAYLPDLEAAGFVLRVREPDWEEHRMCTVADRSVNLHIFSPGASEPQRHLMFRDWLRSNPDDRAAYAERKAEVAARGYTRAMEYNNHKSAVVYDIYERIFAADPAHPHDPRPRP
;
A
#
# COMPACT_ATOMS: atom_id res chain seq x y z
N MET A 1 -29.24 23.02 0.63
CA MET A 1 -28.58 21.93 -0.12
C MET A 1 -28.09 20.92 0.90
N GLY A 2 -28.64 19.68 0.91
CA GLY A 2 -28.16 18.62 1.79
C GLY A 2 -26.70 18.30 1.50
N ARG A 3 -25.92 18.00 2.53
CA ARG A 3 -24.52 17.59 2.36
C ARG A 3 -24.52 16.22 1.66
N VAL A 4 -23.84 16.12 0.53
CA VAL A 4 -23.65 14.85 -0.19
C VAL A 4 -22.95 13.87 0.75
N PRO A 5 -23.50 12.66 1.00
CA PRO A 5 -22.88 11.71 1.89
C PRO A 5 -21.48 11.31 1.38
N THR A 6 -20.55 11.18 2.30
CA THR A 6 -19.15 10.86 2.00
C THR A 6 -18.67 9.80 2.98
N HIS A 7 -18.16 8.69 2.47
CA HIS A 7 -17.59 7.62 3.29
C HIS A 7 -16.45 8.17 4.19
N PRO A 8 -16.32 7.73 5.46
CA PRO A 8 -15.29 8.23 6.38
C PRO A 8 -13.85 8.08 5.86
N LEU A 9 -13.59 7.04 5.07
CA LEU A 9 -12.28 6.76 4.47
C LEU A 9 -12.12 7.35 3.07
N TRP A 10 -13.08 8.15 2.57
CA TRP A 10 -12.97 8.78 1.28
C TRP A 10 -11.90 9.89 1.29
N ARG A 11 -11.14 9.95 0.20
CA ARG A 11 -10.17 11.03 -0.06
C ARG A 11 -10.39 11.57 -1.47
N PRO A 12 -10.15 12.87 -1.71
CA PRO A 12 -10.22 13.44 -3.05
C PRO A 12 -9.19 12.76 -3.98
N TYR A 13 -9.45 12.85 -5.28
CA TYR A 13 -8.44 12.44 -6.28
C TYR A 13 -7.30 13.44 -6.28
N GLU A 14 -6.11 12.96 -5.99
CA GLU A 14 -4.88 13.73 -6.01
C GLU A 14 -3.78 12.91 -6.66
N GLN A 15 -2.87 13.58 -7.36
CA GLN A 15 -1.59 13.02 -7.77
C GLN A 15 -0.54 13.49 -6.78
N VAL A 16 0.34 12.59 -6.41
CA VAL A 16 1.41 12.91 -5.47
C VAL A 16 2.46 13.76 -6.17
N ASP A 17 2.86 14.86 -5.55
CA ASP A 17 3.98 15.69 -6.01
C ASP A 17 5.30 14.92 -5.80
N LEU A 18 6.05 14.75 -6.90
CA LEU A 18 7.32 14.00 -6.86
C LEU A 18 8.40 14.73 -6.03
N ASP A 19 8.35 16.05 -5.95
CA ASP A 19 9.28 16.83 -5.14
C ASP A 19 8.97 16.68 -3.63
N GLU A 20 7.69 16.47 -3.27
CA GLU A 20 7.29 16.15 -1.89
C GLU A 20 7.72 14.74 -1.50
N VAL A 21 7.60 13.78 -2.43
CA VAL A 21 8.08 12.41 -2.21
C VAL A 21 9.57 12.39 -1.86
N ASP A 22 10.39 13.14 -2.59
CA ASP A 22 11.83 13.18 -2.36
C ASP A 22 12.21 13.71 -0.95
N ARG A 23 11.34 14.49 -0.31
CA ARG A 23 11.54 15.00 1.06
C ARG A 23 11.30 13.96 2.16
N VAL A 24 10.49 12.95 1.88
CA VAL A 24 10.13 11.91 2.85
C VAL A 24 10.96 10.65 2.70
N ILE A 25 11.75 10.53 1.62
CA ILE A 25 12.65 9.38 1.40
C ILE A 25 13.83 9.44 2.36
N VAL A 26 14.14 8.30 2.96
CA VAL A 26 15.28 8.08 3.84
C VAL A 26 16.30 7.20 3.14
N GLY A 27 17.52 7.71 2.97
CA GLY A 27 18.65 6.94 2.40
C GLY A 27 18.60 6.81 0.89
N ASP A 28 18.85 5.60 0.37
CA ASP A 28 19.01 5.35 -1.07
C ASP A 28 17.70 5.49 -1.85
N SER A 29 17.67 6.43 -2.78
CA SER A 29 16.57 6.69 -3.72
C SER A 29 16.90 6.25 -5.17
N SER A 30 17.87 5.37 -5.34
CA SER A 30 18.32 4.91 -6.67
C SER A 30 17.12 4.40 -7.49
N PRO A 31 17.02 4.81 -8.76
CA PRO A 31 16.00 4.33 -9.67
C PRO A 31 16.06 2.81 -9.84
N TYR A 32 14.92 2.19 -10.08
CA TYR A 32 14.84 0.78 -10.42
C TYR A 32 13.74 0.54 -11.44
N GLU A 33 13.92 -0.48 -12.26
CA GLU A 33 12.91 -0.83 -13.27
C GLU A 33 11.63 -1.36 -12.63
N VAL A 34 10.51 -0.80 -13.06
CA VAL A 34 9.18 -1.25 -12.63
C VAL A 34 8.72 -2.37 -13.58
N VAL A 35 8.85 -3.61 -13.14
CA VAL A 35 8.43 -4.80 -13.89
C VAL A 35 7.16 -5.38 -13.28
N VAL A 36 6.15 -5.64 -14.12
CA VAL A 36 4.92 -6.35 -13.73
C VAL A 36 4.99 -7.77 -14.29
N VAL A 37 4.81 -8.75 -13.42
CA VAL A 37 4.86 -10.18 -13.76
C VAL A 37 3.50 -10.84 -13.51
N PRO A 38 3.19 -12.01 -14.13
CA PRO A 38 2.03 -12.80 -13.78
C PRO A 38 1.99 -13.12 -12.28
N TYR A 39 0.79 -13.42 -11.75
CA TYR A 39 0.64 -13.83 -10.36
C TYR A 39 1.51 -15.06 -10.04
N ASP A 40 2.24 -14.98 -8.93
CA ASP A 40 3.07 -16.08 -8.43
C ASP A 40 2.40 -16.69 -7.18
N GLU A 41 2.05 -17.97 -7.25
CA GLU A 41 1.44 -18.74 -6.16
C GLU A 41 2.34 -18.82 -4.90
N ALA A 42 3.62 -18.41 -5.01
CA ALA A 42 4.52 -18.34 -3.87
C ALA A 42 4.38 -17.06 -3.05
N TRP A 43 3.67 -16.02 -3.53
CA TRP A 43 3.56 -14.76 -2.79
C TRP A 43 2.92 -14.88 -1.41
N PRO A 44 1.85 -15.66 -1.19
CA PRO A 44 1.33 -15.88 0.15
C PRO A 44 2.37 -16.48 1.11
N ALA A 45 3.12 -17.49 0.67
CA ALA A 45 4.17 -18.09 1.49
C ALA A 45 5.35 -17.12 1.76
N ARG A 46 5.68 -16.24 0.79
CA ARG A 46 6.68 -15.17 1.01
C ARG A 46 6.19 -14.14 2.03
N PHE A 47 4.90 -13.78 2.00
CA PHE A 47 4.32 -12.94 3.06
C PHE A 47 4.39 -13.64 4.41
N ASP A 48 4.03 -14.92 4.52
CA ASP A 48 4.07 -15.68 5.78
C ASP A 48 5.49 -15.73 6.36
N ALA A 49 6.51 -15.94 5.53
CA ALA A 49 7.91 -15.89 5.94
C ALA A 49 8.31 -14.49 6.44
N THR A 50 7.89 -13.44 5.73
CA THR A 50 8.12 -12.04 6.13
C THR A 50 7.43 -11.72 7.46
N ALA A 51 6.17 -12.13 7.60
CA ALA A 51 5.39 -11.96 8.83
C ALA A 51 6.00 -12.71 10.02
N GLY A 52 6.54 -13.90 9.79
CA GLY A 52 7.29 -14.66 10.80
C GLY A 52 8.50 -13.87 11.32
N ARG A 53 9.31 -13.32 10.43
CA ARG A 53 10.49 -12.49 10.79
C ARG A 53 10.09 -11.25 11.59
N ILE A 54 9.02 -10.56 11.18
CA ILE A 54 8.53 -9.37 11.88
C ILE A 54 8.04 -9.73 13.29
N ARG A 55 7.27 -10.82 13.43
CA ARG A 55 6.78 -11.27 14.74
C ARG A 55 7.92 -11.75 15.65
N GLU A 56 8.94 -12.39 15.09
CA GLU A 56 10.13 -12.78 15.84
C GLU A 56 10.90 -11.55 16.37
N ALA A 57 11.04 -10.51 15.55
CA ALA A 57 11.73 -9.29 15.92
C ALA A 57 10.98 -8.43 16.96
N LEU A 58 9.66 -8.31 16.81
CA LEU A 58 8.87 -7.35 17.58
C LEU A 58 8.03 -7.98 18.71
N GLY A 59 7.74 -9.27 18.66
CA GLY A 59 6.90 -9.95 19.65
C GLY A 59 5.53 -9.28 19.81
N ASP A 60 5.15 -9.00 21.04
CA ASP A 60 3.85 -8.40 21.41
C ASP A 60 3.67 -6.94 20.93
N ARG A 61 4.69 -6.32 20.38
CA ARG A 61 4.60 -5.00 19.75
C ARG A 61 3.88 -5.03 18.38
N VAL A 62 3.71 -6.20 17.78
CA VAL A 62 2.88 -6.40 16.59
C VAL A 62 1.42 -6.43 17.01
N LEU A 63 0.70 -5.33 16.83
CA LEU A 63 -0.73 -5.27 17.13
C LEU A 63 -1.55 -5.88 16.00
N GLU A 64 -1.25 -5.51 14.75
CA GLU A 64 -1.85 -6.07 13.54
C GLU A 64 -0.78 -6.22 12.46
N LEU A 65 -0.92 -7.24 11.60
CA LEU A 65 -0.03 -7.45 10.47
C LEU A 65 -0.81 -8.11 9.33
N SER A 66 -0.88 -7.45 8.18
CA SER A 66 -1.72 -7.85 7.06
C SER A 66 -0.97 -7.85 5.74
N HIS A 67 -1.19 -8.88 4.90
CA HIS A 67 -0.79 -8.88 3.50
C HIS A 67 -1.73 -7.99 2.70
N VAL A 68 -1.20 -6.95 2.10
CA VAL A 68 -1.95 -5.97 1.31
C VAL A 68 -1.38 -5.83 -0.11
N GLY A 69 -1.86 -4.87 -0.87
CA GLY A 69 -1.38 -4.63 -2.23
C GLY A 69 -1.73 -5.74 -3.22
N SER A 70 -1.10 -5.65 -4.40
CA SER A 70 -1.47 -6.50 -5.54
C SER A 70 -1.06 -7.97 -5.39
N THR A 71 0.04 -8.25 -4.68
CA THR A 71 0.52 -9.62 -4.44
C THR A 71 -0.38 -10.40 -3.48
N ALA A 72 -1.22 -9.69 -2.71
CA ALA A 72 -2.23 -10.28 -1.84
C ALA A 72 -3.52 -10.71 -2.58
N VAL A 73 -3.64 -10.44 -3.88
CA VAL A 73 -4.84 -10.74 -4.69
C VAL A 73 -4.55 -11.89 -5.65
N PRO A 74 -5.12 -13.09 -5.45
CA PRO A 74 -4.88 -14.24 -6.32
C PRO A 74 -5.21 -13.95 -7.79
N GLY A 75 -4.32 -14.36 -8.69
CA GLY A 75 -4.45 -14.18 -10.12
C GLY A 75 -4.14 -12.78 -10.64
N LEU A 76 -3.80 -11.80 -9.78
CA LEU A 76 -3.49 -10.44 -10.19
C LEU A 76 -2.01 -10.28 -10.54
N ALA A 77 -1.68 -9.97 -11.79
CA ALA A 77 -0.31 -9.61 -12.19
C ALA A 77 0.17 -8.38 -11.41
N ALA A 78 1.41 -8.41 -10.90
CA ALA A 78 1.95 -7.36 -10.03
C ALA A 78 3.46 -7.19 -10.16
N LYS A 79 3.99 -6.09 -9.58
CA LYS A 79 5.41 -6.05 -9.22
C LYS A 79 5.64 -7.16 -8.18
N PRO A 80 6.77 -7.91 -8.25
CA PRO A 80 7.06 -9.01 -7.32
C PRO A 80 7.53 -8.48 -5.94
N VAL A 81 6.74 -7.58 -5.35
CA VAL A 81 6.98 -6.94 -4.05
C VAL A 81 5.84 -7.29 -3.11
N ILE A 82 6.17 -7.81 -1.95
CA ILE A 82 5.20 -8.07 -0.89
C ILE A 82 4.92 -6.75 -0.15
N ASP A 83 3.70 -6.26 -0.24
CA ASP A 83 3.24 -5.12 0.55
C ASP A 83 2.58 -5.64 1.84
N ALA A 84 3.05 -5.17 2.99
CA ALA A 84 2.53 -5.54 4.30
C ALA A 84 2.25 -4.30 5.14
N ASP A 85 1.09 -4.28 5.80
CA ASP A 85 0.75 -3.26 6.79
C ASP A 85 0.98 -3.83 8.20
N LEU A 86 1.81 -3.14 8.96
CA LEU A 86 2.10 -3.40 10.37
C LEU A 86 1.51 -2.28 11.22
N THR A 87 0.74 -2.64 12.25
CA THR A 87 0.32 -1.70 13.29
C THR A 87 1.13 -1.94 14.55
N VAL A 88 1.78 -0.89 15.03
CA VAL A 88 2.49 -0.81 16.32
C VAL A 88 1.80 0.22 17.21
N ALA A 89 2.13 0.27 18.51
CA ALA A 89 1.47 1.18 19.45
C ALA A 89 1.58 2.66 19.04
N ASP A 90 2.75 3.07 18.53
CA ASP A 90 3.03 4.41 18.03
C ASP A 90 4.09 4.30 16.90
N SER A 91 3.69 4.58 15.68
CA SER A 91 4.60 4.55 14.52
C SER A 91 5.60 5.71 14.51
N GLY A 92 5.32 6.79 15.24
CA GLY A 92 6.23 7.91 15.46
C GLY A 92 7.37 7.58 16.43
N ASP A 93 7.17 6.65 17.37
CA ASP A 93 8.20 6.19 18.32
C ASP A 93 9.13 5.14 17.67
N GLU A 94 9.89 5.56 16.65
CA GLU A 94 10.83 4.70 15.92
C GLU A 94 11.80 3.94 16.84
N PRO A 95 12.34 4.52 17.93
CA PRO A 95 13.20 3.79 18.86
C PRO A 95 12.56 2.54 19.48
N ALA A 96 11.24 2.49 19.58
CA ALA A 96 10.53 1.38 20.20
C ALA A 96 10.48 0.11 19.30
N TYR A 97 10.70 0.21 17.99
CA TYR A 97 10.55 -0.92 17.09
C TYR A 97 11.60 -1.00 15.96
N LEU A 98 12.11 0.15 15.49
CA LEU A 98 12.98 0.21 14.30
C LEU A 98 14.31 -0.53 14.50
N PRO A 99 15.02 -0.44 15.64
CA PRO A 99 16.28 -1.15 15.82
C PRO A 99 16.14 -2.68 15.68
N ASP A 100 15.04 -3.25 16.16
CA ASP A 100 14.80 -4.71 16.05
C ASP A 100 14.39 -5.11 14.64
N LEU A 101 13.64 -4.26 13.93
CA LEU A 101 13.37 -4.46 12.49
C LEU A 101 14.66 -4.37 11.67
N GLU A 102 15.56 -3.43 11.97
CA GLU A 102 16.86 -3.30 11.31
C GLU A 102 17.74 -4.53 11.57
N ALA A 103 17.77 -5.04 12.78
CA ALA A 103 18.46 -6.29 13.13
C ALA A 103 17.86 -7.49 12.37
N ALA A 104 16.55 -7.46 12.07
CA ALA A 104 15.88 -8.44 11.24
C ALA A 104 16.05 -8.19 9.72
N GLY A 105 16.83 -7.19 9.31
CA GLY A 105 17.17 -6.90 7.90
C GLY A 105 16.18 -6.00 7.17
N PHE A 106 15.30 -5.30 7.86
CA PHE A 106 14.49 -4.23 7.30
C PHE A 106 15.25 -2.90 7.40
N VAL A 107 15.02 -1.99 6.45
CA VAL A 107 15.68 -0.67 6.40
C VAL A 107 14.62 0.38 6.17
N LEU A 108 14.59 1.42 7.02
CA LEU A 108 13.69 2.56 6.85
C LEU A 108 13.97 3.28 5.53
N ARG A 109 12.90 3.52 4.76
CA ARG A 109 12.94 4.18 3.44
C ARG A 109 12.03 5.37 3.31
N VAL A 110 10.94 5.42 4.07
CA VAL A 110 9.99 6.54 4.04
C VAL A 110 9.63 6.94 5.45
N ARG A 111 9.60 8.25 5.67
CA ARG A 111 9.16 8.88 6.92
C ARG A 111 8.21 10.01 6.59
N GLU A 112 6.91 9.84 6.88
CA GLU A 112 5.85 10.80 6.61
C GLU A 112 5.13 11.19 7.92
N PRO A 113 5.73 12.07 8.75
CA PRO A 113 5.16 12.43 10.03
C PRO A 113 3.83 13.17 9.91
N ASP A 114 3.65 13.93 8.84
CA ASP A 114 2.45 14.74 8.60
C ASP A 114 1.31 13.92 7.94
N TRP A 115 1.58 12.69 7.53
CA TRP A 115 0.61 11.79 6.93
C TRP A 115 0.48 10.49 7.74
N GLU A 116 -0.46 10.47 8.69
CA GLU A 116 -0.76 9.33 9.58
C GLU A 116 0.48 8.79 10.35
N GLU A 117 1.52 9.61 10.51
CA GLU A 117 2.83 9.25 11.03
C GLU A 117 3.42 7.98 10.36
N HIS A 118 3.12 7.81 9.07
CA HIS A 118 3.50 6.65 8.29
C HIS A 118 5.02 6.47 8.22
N ARG A 119 5.45 5.23 8.37
CA ARG A 119 6.81 4.76 8.07
C ARG A 119 6.74 3.62 7.08
N MET A 120 7.75 3.52 6.23
CA MET A 120 7.90 2.36 5.36
C MET A 120 9.33 1.85 5.41
N CYS A 121 9.46 0.57 5.74
CA CYS A 121 10.71 -0.17 5.65
C CYS A 121 10.71 -1.09 4.43
N THR A 122 11.91 -1.39 3.93
CA THR A 122 12.11 -2.41 2.89
C THR A 122 13.24 -3.36 3.28
N VAL A 123 13.44 -4.41 2.50
CA VAL A 123 14.60 -5.30 2.61
C VAL A 123 15.63 -4.97 1.51
N ALA A 124 16.85 -5.53 1.59
CA ALA A 124 17.96 -5.16 0.73
C ALA A 124 17.67 -5.33 -0.77
N ASP A 125 16.92 -6.35 -1.17
CA ASP A 125 16.53 -6.61 -2.56
C ASP A 125 15.23 -5.91 -2.99
N ARG A 126 14.66 -5.06 -2.11
CA ARG A 126 13.41 -4.33 -2.33
C ARG A 126 12.19 -5.22 -2.63
N SER A 127 12.23 -6.49 -2.22
CA SER A 127 11.13 -7.45 -2.43
C SER A 127 9.99 -7.31 -1.42
N VAL A 128 10.12 -6.44 -0.42
CA VAL A 128 9.11 -6.18 0.62
C VAL A 128 8.98 -4.67 0.84
N ASN A 129 7.75 -4.17 0.91
CA ASN A 129 7.39 -2.88 1.50
C ASN A 129 6.62 -3.18 2.80
N LEU A 130 7.19 -2.80 3.93
CA LEU A 130 6.56 -2.88 5.24
C LEU A 130 6.09 -1.48 5.64
N HIS A 131 4.80 -1.21 5.47
CA HIS A 131 4.15 0.02 5.91
C HIS A 131 3.84 -0.09 7.40
N ILE A 132 4.15 0.95 8.17
CA ILE A 132 4.03 0.95 9.63
C ILE A 132 3.14 2.10 10.04
N PHE A 133 2.12 1.80 10.82
CA PHE A 133 1.08 2.73 11.25
C PHE A 133 0.78 2.60 12.74
N SER A 134 0.20 3.66 13.30
CA SER A 134 -0.42 3.65 14.63
C SER A 134 -1.87 3.14 14.57
N PRO A 135 -2.46 2.69 15.69
CA PRO A 135 -3.87 2.32 15.75
C PRO A 135 -4.78 3.47 15.34
N GLY A 136 -5.81 3.17 14.55
CA GLY A 136 -6.77 4.17 14.06
C GLY A 136 -6.35 4.86 12.76
N ALA A 137 -5.18 4.59 12.21
CA ALA A 137 -4.83 5.03 10.87
C ALA A 137 -5.85 4.54 9.82
N SER A 138 -6.16 5.39 8.86
CA SER A 138 -7.19 5.09 7.86
C SER A 138 -6.66 4.27 6.69
N GLU A 139 -5.36 4.38 6.38
CA GLU A 139 -4.79 3.75 5.19
C GLU A 139 -4.75 2.21 5.27
N PRO A 140 -4.40 1.56 6.41
CA PRO A 140 -4.52 0.11 6.51
C PRO A 140 -5.93 -0.42 6.22
N GLN A 141 -6.97 0.29 6.69
CA GLN A 141 -8.36 -0.06 6.41
C GLN A 141 -8.67 0.06 4.90
N ARG A 142 -8.20 1.13 4.27
CA ARG A 142 -8.34 1.35 2.82
C ARG A 142 -7.64 0.24 2.03
N HIS A 143 -6.42 -0.13 2.41
CA HIS A 143 -5.67 -1.22 1.77
C HIS A 143 -6.42 -2.56 1.86
N LEU A 144 -6.98 -2.88 3.02
CA LEU A 144 -7.79 -4.10 3.20
C LEU A 144 -9.05 -4.07 2.35
N MET A 145 -9.80 -2.95 2.33
CA MET A 145 -10.99 -2.80 1.49
C MET A 145 -10.67 -2.97 0.01
N PHE A 146 -9.58 -2.35 -0.47
CA PHE A 146 -9.15 -2.46 -1.85
C PHE A 146 -8.75 -3.89 -2.24
N ARG A 147 -7.94 -4.55 -1.39
CA ARG A 147 -7.54 -5.95 -1.56
C ARG A 147 -8.76 -6.87 -1.68
N ASP A 148 -9.68 -6.76 -0.72
CA ASP A 148 -10.83 -7.67 -0.61
C ASP A 148 -11.85 -7.41 -1.71
N TRP A 149 -11.99 -6.16 -2.14
CA TRP A 149 -12.76 -5.79 -3.32
C TRP A 149 -12.21 -6.44 -4.58
N LEU A 150 -10.91 -6.32 -4.84
CA LEU A 150 -10.29 -6.94 -6.03
C LEU A 150 -10.35 -8.48 -6.01
N ARG A 151 -10.38 -9.10 -4.84
CA ARG A 151 -10.60 -10.55 -4.70
C ARG A 151 -12.01 -10.95 -5.15
N SER A 152 -13.00 -10.11 -4.86
CA SER A 152 -14.43 -10.40 -5.07
C SER A 152 -14.96 -9.86 -6.39
N ASN A 153 -14.29 -8.90 -7.03
CA ASN A 153 -14.76 -8.20 -8.22
C ASN A 153 -13.80 -8.40 -9.40
N PRO A 154 -14.03 -9.44 -10.22
CA PRO A 154 -13.12 -9.82 -11.31
C PRO A 154 -12.97 -8.73 -12.39
N ASP A 155 -14.02 -7.95 -12.67
CA ASP A 155 -13.98 -6.89 -13.68
C ASP A 155 -13.06 -5.75 -13.26
N ASP A 156 -13.15 -5.30 -12.00
CA ASP A 156 -12.25 -4.29 -11.45
C ASP A 156 -10.82 -4.79 -11.32
N ARG A 157 -10.66 -6.07 -10.96
CA ARG A 157 -9.34 -6.71 -10.95
C ARG A 157 -8.71 -6.72 -12.33
N ALA A 158 -9.49 -7.04 -13.38
CA ALA A 158 -9.03 -7.05 -14.78
C ALA A 158 -8.66 -5.64 -15.25
N ALA A 159 -9.52 -4.63 -15.03
CA ALA A 159 -9.25 -3.25 -15.39
C ALA A 159 -7.99 -2.70 -14.68
N TYR A 160 -7.80 -3.06 -13.41
CA TYR A 160 -6.61 -2.68 -12.66
C TYR A 160 -5.35 -3.36 -13.17
N ALA A 161 -5.43 -4.66 -13.55
CA ALA A 161 -4.33 -5.40 -14.15
C ALA A 161 -3.91 -4.81 -15.50
N GLU A 162 -4.88 -4.52 -16.38
CA GLU A 162 -4.66 -3.89 -17.68
C GLU A 162 -3.94 -2.55 -17.52
N ARG A 163 -4.47 -1.68 -16.66
CA ARG A 163 -3.85 -0.37 -16.41
C ARG A 163 -2.42 -0.49 -15.88
N LYS A 164 -2.14 -1.44 -15.00
CA LYS A 164 -0.78 -1.70 -14.51
C LYS A 164 0.16 -2.12 -15.61
N ALA A 165 -0.28 -3.00 -16.50
CA ALA A 165 0.52 -3.46 -17.64
C ALA A 165 0.82 -2.31 -18.62
N GLU A 166 -0.19 -1.49 -18.98
CA GLU A 166 -0.01 -0.30 -19.83
C GLU A 166 1.03 0.68 -19.25
N VAL A 167 0.92 0.96 -17.94
CA VAL A 167 1.82 1.91 -17.27
C VAL A 167 3.21 1.34 -17.17
N ALA A 168 3.37 0.06 -16.82
CA ALA A 168 4.67 -0.60 -16.75
C ALA A 168 5.40 -0.63 -18.12
N ALA A 169 4.66 -0.82 -19.22
CA ALA A 169 5.21 -0.80 -20.58
C ALA A 169 5.85 0.56 -20.97
N ARG A 170 5.62 1.62 -20.22
CA ARG A 170 6.26 2.94 -20.43
C ARG A 170 7.66 3.04 -19.86
N GLY A 171 8.12 2.05 -19.10
CA GLY A 171 9.50 1.98 -18.59
C GLY A 171 9.84 2.98 -17.48
N TYR A 172 8.90 3.27 -16.58
CA TYR A 172 9.18 4.13 -15.43
C TYR A 172 10.21 3.51 -14.49
N THR A 173 11.13 4.33 -14.03
CA THR A 173 12.19 3.95 -13.09
C THR A 173 11.97 4.49 -11.67
N ARG A 174 10.97 5.35 -11.48
CA ARG A 174 10.51 5.82 -10.16
C ARG A 174 9.15 5.21 -9.84
N ALA A 175 9.07 4.51 -8.70
CA ALA A 175 7.82 3.85 -8.27
C ALA A 175 6.65 4.82 -8.17
N MET A 176 6.89 6.08 -7.75
CA MET A 176 5.83 7.06 -7.57
C MET A 176 5.29 7.60 -8.91
N GLU A 177 6.13 7.74 -9.94
CA GLU A 177 5.64 8.04 -11.30
C GLU A 177 4.69 6.96 -11.80
N TYR A 178 5.10 5.70 -11.64
CA TYR A 178 4.23 4.55 -11.93
C TYR A 178 2.93 4.60 -11.13
N ASN A 179 2.99 4.94 -9.83
CA ASN A 179 1.81 5.04 -8.98
C ASN A 179 0.87 6.18 -9.42
N ASN A 180 1.40 7.35 -9.75
CA ASN A 180 0.60 8.47 -10.25
C ASN A 180 -0.15 8.11 -11.54
N HIS A 181 0.50 7.39 -12.46
CA HIS A 181 -0.14 6.99 -13.71
C HIS A 181 -1.23 5.92 -13.58
N LYS A 182 -1.27 5.17 -12.47
CA LYS A 182 -2.36 4.24 -12.17
C LYS A 182 -3.38 4.80 -11.15
N SER A 183 -3.15 5.99 -10.57
CA SER A 183 -3.99 6.55 -9.50
C SER A 183 -5.45 6.72 -9.91
N ALA A 184 -5.70 7.00 -11.19
CA ALA A 184 -7.04 7.18 -11.73
C ALA A 184 -7.91 5.91 -11.57
N VAL A 185 -7.42 4.75 -11.98
CA VAL A 185 -8.17 3.49 -11.83
C VAL A 185 -8.33 3.11 -10.36
N VAL A 186 -7.34 3.41 -9.53
CA VAL A 186 -7.42 3.17 -8.09
C VAL A 186 -8.53 4.01 -7.46
N TYR A 187 -8.60 5.31 -7.80
CA TYR A 187 -9.66 6.19 -7.34
C TYR A 187 -11.05 5.68 -7.75
N ASP A 188 -11.24 5.35 -9.04
CA ASP A 188 -12.52 4.86 -9.55
C ASP A 188 -12.96 3.55 -8.86
N ILE A 189 -12.02 2.70 -8.49
CA ILE A 189 -12.30 1.48 -7.71
C ILE A 189 -12.72 1.86 -6.28
N TYR A 190 -12.04 2.79 -5.60
CA TYR A 190 -12.45 3.26 -4.27
C TYR A 190 -13.84 3.88 -4.27
N GLU A 191 -14.22 4.65 -5.29
CA GLU A 191 -15.58 5.19 -5.42
C GLU A 191 -16.63 4.06 -5.44
N ARG A 192 -16.34 2.95 -6.14
CA ARG A 192 -17.21 1.77 -6.17
C ARG A 192 -17.24 1.01 -4.84
N ILE A 193 -16.09 0.87 -4.19
CA ILE A 193 -15.98 0.28 -2.85
C ILE A 193 -16.86 1.04 -1.86
N PHE A 194 -16.71 2.36 -1.82
CA PHE A 194 -17.45 3.20 -0.88
C PHE A 194 -18.96 3.25 -1.19
N ALA A 195 -19.32 3.28 -2.47
CA ALA A 195 -20.73 3.22 -2.85
C ALA A 195 -21.40 1.88 -2.52
N ALA A 196 -20.62 0.80 -2.43
CA ALA A 196 -21.12 -0.53 -2.08
C ALA A 196 -21.13 -0.81 -0.57
N ASP A 197 -20.55 0.06 0.27
CA ASP A 197 -20.55 -0.13 1.71
C ASP A 197 -21.93 0.23 2.32
N PRO A 198 -22.68 -0.75 2.84
CA PRO A 198 -24.00 -0.46 3.40
C PRO A 198 -23.97 0.28 4.75
N ALA A 199 -22.80 0.28 5.42
CA ALA A 199 -22.65 0.92 6.74
C ALA A 199 -22.40 2.43 6.64
N HIS A 200 -21.81 2.90 5.53
CA HIS A 200 -21.40 4.28 5.36
C HIS A 200 -21.84 4.82 4.00
N PRO A 201 -23.03 5.48 3.92
CA PRO A 201 -23.53 6.04 2.66
C PRO A 201 -22.48 6.92 1.96
N HIS A 202 -22.31 6.69 0.66
CA HIS A 202 -21.41 7.46 -0.18
C HIS A 202 -22.01 7.69 -1.58
N ASP A 203 -22.06 8.93 -2.00
CA ASP A 203 -22.40 9.28 -3.38
C ASP A 203 -21.11 9.37 -4.20
N PRO A 204 -20.93 8.50 -5.23
CA PRO A 204 -19.72 8.50 -6.04
C PRO A 204 -19.42 9.85 -6.68
N ARG A 205 -18.15 10.21 -6.70
CA ARG A 205 -17.67 11.48 -7.23
C ARG A 205 -16.77 11.24 -8.45
N PRO A 206 -17.09 11.88 -9.59
CA PRO A 206 -16.21 11.80 -10.74
C PRO A 206 -14.88 12.45 -10.40
N ARG A 207 -13.81 11.95 -11.02
CA ARG A 207 -12.51 12.62 -10.99
C ARG A 207 -12.63 14.00 -11.64
N PRO A 208 -11.91 15.03 -11.16
CA PRO A 208 -11.85 16.34 -11.79
C PRO A 208 -11.22 16.30 -13.18
#